data_7fb5984d6d7a3fbae93b3daacd537f33
#
_entry.id   7fb5984d6d7a3fbae93b3daacd537f33
#
_cell.length_a   1.000
_cell.length_b   1.000
_cell.length_c   1.000
_cell.angle_alpha   90.00
_cell.angle_beta   90.00
_cell.angle_gamma   90.00
#
_symmetry.space_group_name_H-M   'P 1'
#
loop_
_entity.id
_entity.type
_entity.pdbx_description
1 polymer ?
#
loop_
_entity_poly.entity_id
_entity_poly.type
_entity_poly.pdbx_seq_one_letter_code
_entity_poly.pdbx_strand_id
1 'polypeptide(L)'
;MGWLLDDERRELGMDVILLGAPGAGKGTQAQVLEEHMGLVHVASGDLFRAALRRGTELGMLAKSYMDRGELVPDEVVIRMIIERISQSDCANGVIFDGFPRTRDQAHALEQELVDHDRKIDFVLYLRVPDDVLLRRIAGRQTCKTCGYIYNIYYFPSKRPDVCDECGGKLYQRNDDTMETARYRLQVYFAQTRPLIEYYREQGNLIEIDGRREISLVTEAMTSALKINGSNT
;
A
#
# COMPACT_ATOMS: atom_id res chain seq x y z
N MET A 1 21.16 -20.64 -24.52
CA MET A 1 19.86 -20.56 -25.17
C MET A 1 18.82 -20.57 -24.06
N GLY A 2 18.67 -19.46 -23.33
CA GLY A 2 17.87 -19.35 -22.09
C GLY A 2 17.44 -17.93 -21.73
N TRP A 3 17.45 -16.97 -22.67
CA TRP A 3 17.16 -15.55 -22.41
C TRP A 3 15.85 -15.05 -23.06
N LEU A 4 15.11 -15.91 -23.75
CA LEU A 4 13.87 -15.52 -24.47
C LEU A 4 12.57 -15.75 -23.69
N LEU A 5 12.62 -16.34 -22.48
CA LEU A 5 11.41 -16.61 -21.67
C LEU A 5 11.07 -15.51 -20.66
N ASP A 6 11.98 -14.55 -20.41
CA ASP A 6 11.74 -13.44 -19.49
C ASP A 6 11.02 -12.24 -20.14
N ASP A 7 11.01 -12.14 -21.46
CA ASP A 7 10.44 -11.00 -22.18
C ASP A 7 8.92 -11.17 -22.43
N GLU A 8 8.42 -12.39 -22.63
CA GLU A 8 6.98 -12.65 -22.82
C GLU A 8 6.16 -12.45 -21.55
N ARG A 9 6.78 -12.49 -20.36
CA ARG A 9 6.08 -12.26 -19.07
C ARG A 9 5.98 -10.79 -18.67
N ARG A 10 6.69 -9.90 -19.32
CA ARG A 10 6.53 -8.45 -19.15
C ARG A 10 5.29 -7.91 -19.84
N GLU A 11 4.64 -8.68 -20.69
CA GLU A 11 3.41 -8.28 -21.42
C GLU A 11 2.12 -8.57 -20.65
N LEU A 12 2.14 -9.41 -19.59
CA LEU A 12 0.98 -9.64 -18.73
C LEU A 12 1.18 -8.85 -17.44
N GLY A 13 0.47 -7.73 -17.33
CA GLY A 13 0.47 -6.91 -16.12
C GLY A 13 0.17 -7.72 -14.87
N MET A 14 0.78 -7.38 -13.73
CA MET A 14 0.60 -8.06 -12.45
C MET A 14 -0.08 -7.14 -11.44
N ASP A 15 -1.17 -7.59 -10.84
CA ASP A 15 -1.89 -6.86 -9.81
C ASP A 15 -1.63 -7.44 -8.41
N VAL A 16 -1.03 -6.62 -7.56
CA VAL A 16 -0.57 -7.02 -6.23
C VAL A 16 -1.24 -6.18 -5.15
N ILE A 17 -1.86 -6.82 -4.16
CA ILE A 17 -2.36 -6.13 -2.97
C ILE A 17 -1.33 -6.23 -1.85
N LEU A 18 -0.99 -5.10 -1.23
CA LEU A 18 -0.26 -5.06 0.04
C LEU A 18 -1.25 -4.98 1.20
N LEU A 19 -1.40 -6.09 1.91
CA LEU A 19 -2.26 -6.20 3.08
C LEU A 19 -1.43 -6.08 4.37
N GLY A 20 -1.99 -5.45 5.39
CA GLY A 20 -1.33 -5.29 6.69
C GLY A 20 -1.81 -4.06 7.44
N ALA A 21 -1.60 -4.06 8.74
CA ALA A 21 -2.02 -2.98 9.61
C ALA A 21 -1.36 -1.62 9.28
N PRO A 22 -1.94 -0.49 9.71
CA PRO A 22 -1.21 0.77 9.74
C PRO A 22 0.14 0.61 10.44
N GLY A 23 1.22 1.14 9.86
CA GLY A 23 2.59 0.96 10.41
C GLY A 23 3.30 -0.35 10.03
N ALA A 24 2.67 -1.27 9.30
CA ALA A 24 3.30 -2.53 8.89
C ALA A 24 4.47 -2.37 7.89
N GLY A 25 4.59 -1.20 7.21
CA GLY A 25 5.64 -0.95 6.24
C GLY A 25 5.22 -1.06 4.77
N LYS A 26 3.92 -1.19 4.50
CA LYS A 26 3.37 -1.33 3.14
C LYS A 26 3.89 -0.28 2.17
N GLY A 27 3.74 1.01 2.49
CA GLY A 27 4.16 2.09 1.61
C GLY A 27 5.67 2.10 1.33
N THR A 28 6.51 1.76 2.32
CA THR A 28 7.96 1.62 2.14
C THR A 28 8.27 0.49 1.15
N GLN A 29 7.61 -0.66 1.31
CA GLN A 29 7.80 -1.79 0.43
C GLN A 29 7.22 -1.56 -0.97
N ALA A 30 6.08 -0.87 -1.06
CA ALA A 30 5.48 -0.52 -2.35
C ALA A 30 6.42 0.33 -3.21
N GLN A 31 7.07 1.35 -2.62
CA GLN A 31 8.05 2.20 -3.33
C GLN A 31 9.21 1.37 -3.88
N VAL A 32 9.75 0.46 -3.07
CA VAL A 32 10.86 -0.40 -3.51
C VAL A 32 10.41 -1.38 -4.61
N LEU A 33 9.21 -1.96 -4.49
CA LEU A 33 8.68 -2.88 -5.50
C LEU A 33 8.36 -2.15 -6.82
N GLU A 34 7.84 -0.92 -6.76
CA GLU A 34 7.60 -0.07 -7.93
C GLU A 34 8.90 0.13 -8.72
N GLU A 35 10.01 0.49 -8.04
CA GLU A 35 11.32 0.66 -8.66
C GLU A 35 11.89 -0.63 -9.26
N HIS A 36 11.67 -1.78 -8.63
CA HIS A 36 12.26 -3.05 -9.05
C HIS A 36 11.44 -3.80 -10.11
N MET A 37 10.12 -3.61 -10.13
CA MET A 37 9.21 -4.40 -10.94
C MET A 37 8.49 -3.60 -12.03
N GLY A 38 8.59 -2.26 -11.99
CA GLY A 38 7.93 -1.39 -12.95
C GLY A 38 6.39 -1.36 -12.81
N LEU A 39 5.86 -1.82 -11.68
CA LEU A 39 4.43 -1.74 -11.36
C LEU A 39 4.09 -0.36 -10.84
N VAL A 40 2.86 0.10 -11.07
CA VAL A 40 2.42 1.40 -10.56
C VAL A 40 1.94 1.29 -9.12
N HIS A 41 2.53 2.06 -8.21
CA HIS A 41 2.09 2.15 -6.82
C HIS A 41 0.83 3.01 -6.70
N VAL A 42 -0.29 2.41 -6.31
CA VAL A 42 -1.58 3.08 -6.08
C VAL A 42 -1.92 3.01 -4.60
N ALA A 43 -1.61 4.09 -3.88
CA ALA A 43 -1.92 4.23 -2.46
C ALA A 43 -3.18 5.07 -2.24
N SER A 44 -4.25 4.48 -1.70
CA SER A 44 -5.51 5.19 -1.45
C SER A 44 -5.32 6.45 -0.60
N GLY A 45 -4.49 6.37 0.44
CA GLY A 45 -4.18 7.53 1.29
C GLY A 45 -3.43 8.65 0.56
N ASP A 46 -2.57 8.33 -0.42
CA ASP A 46 -1.84 9.35 -1.19
C ASP A 46 -2.74 10.02 -2.23
N LEU A 47 -3.67 9.29 -2.82
CA LEU A 47 -4.69 9.85 -3.70
C LEU A 47 -5.56 10.88 -2.95
N PHE A 48 -6.03 10.54 -1.75
CA PHE A 48 -6.79 11.49 -0.91
C PHE A 48 -5.96 12.70 -0.50
N ARG A 49 -4.71 12.51 -0.10
CA ARG A 49 -3.80 13.63 0.23
C ARG A 49 -3.52 14.52 -0.99
N ALA A 50 -3.40 13.94 -2.18
CA ALA A 50 -3.27 14.70 -3.42
C ALA A 50 -4.54 15.49 -3.76
N ALA A 51 -5.72 14.89 -3.61
CA ALA A 51 -7.01 15.56 -3.77
C ALA A 51 -7.17 16.74 -2.79
N LEU A 52 -6.75 16.55 -1.53
CA LEU A 52 -6.76 17.59 -0.51
C LEU A 52 -5.82 18.77 -0.88
N ARG A 53 -4.58 18.47 -1.33
CA ARG A 53 -3.63 19.52 -1.77
C ARG A 53 -4.17 20.34 -2.94
N ARG A 54 -5.00 19.74 -3.80
CA ARG A 54 -5.68 20.42 -4.92
C ARG A 54 -6.94 21.17 -4.48
N GLY A 55 -7.34 21.07 -3.21
CA GLY A 55 -8.53 21.75 -2.66
C GLY A 55 -9.85 21.21 -3.18
N THR A 56 -9.90 19.94 -3.61
CA THR A 56 -11.15 19.34 -4.11
C THR A 56 -12.11 18.99 -2.96
N GLU A 57 -13.41 18.97 -3.24
CA GLU A 57 -14.45 18.53 -2.28
C GLU A 57 -14.17 17.11 -1.78
N LEU A 58 -13.76 16.22 -2.68
CA LEU A 58 -13.35 14.86 -2.34
C LEU A 58 -12.19 14.84 -1.34
N GLY A 59 -11.18 15.67 -1.52
CA GLY A 59 -10.03 15.78 -0.62
C GLY A 59 -10.44 16.30 0.76
N MET A 60 -11.35 17.27 0.83
CA MET A 60 -11.89 17.81 2.09
C MET A 60 -12.74 16.77 2.81
N LEU A 61 -13.60 16.04 2.09
CA LEU A 61 -14.39 14.94 2.63
C LEU A 61 -13.47 13.86 3.23
N ALA A 62 -12.51 13.37 2.45
CA ALA A 62 -11.59 12.33 2.89
C ALA A 62 -10.78 12.76 4.13
N LYS A 63 -10.34 14.03 4.19
CA LYS A 63 -9.64 14.58 5.36
C LYS A 63 -10.45 14.44 6.63
N SER A 64 -11.77 14.69 6.60
CA SER A 64 -12.62 14.60 7.77
C SER A 64 -12.64 13.21 8.40
N TYR A 65 -12.55 12.15 7.59
CA TYR A 65 -12.45 10.76 8.07
C TYR A 65 -11.02 10.42 8.50
N MET A 66 -10.03 10.78 7.69
CA MET A 66 -8.62 10.44 7.94
C MET A 66 -8.10 11.06 9.25
N ASP A 67 -8.46 12.31 9.55
CA ASP A 67 -8.05 13.00 10.79
C ASP A 67 -8.61 12.30 12.04
N ARG A 68 -9.75 11.59 11.93
CA ARG A 68 -10.32 10.76 13.00
C ARG A 68 -9.83 9.32 12.99
N GLY A 69 -9.05 8.93 11.98
CA GLY A 69 -8.56 7.55 11.78
C GLY A 69 -9.61 6.57 11.26
N GLU A 70 -10.73 7.08 10.75
CA GLU A 70 -11.83 6.32 10.14
C GLU A 70 -11.53 5.97 8.68
N LEU A 71 -12.28 4.99 8.13
CA LEU A 71 -12.27 4.76 6.69
C LEU A 71 -13.16 5.78 5.98
N VAL A 72 -12.70 6.25 4.82
CA VAL A 72 -13.54 7.01 3.88
C VAL A 72 -14.62 6.06 3.34
N PRO A 73 -15.86 6.51 3.10
CA PRO A 73 -16.94 5.66 2.58
C PRO A 73 -16.52 4.86 1.34
N ASP A 74 -16.91 3.58 1.30
CA ASP A 74 -16.45 2.62 0.29
C ASP A 74 -16.70 3.09 -1.14
N GLU A 75 -17.89 3.62 -1.43
CA GLU A 75 -18.24 4.15 -2.75
C GLU A 75 -17.28 5.23 -3.26
N VAL A 76 -16.80 6.08 -2.32
CA VAL A 76 -15.87 7.17 -2.63
C VAL A 76 -14.48 6.60 -2.95
N VAL A 77 -14.02 5.64 -2.13
CA VAL A 77 -12.71 5.01 -2.33
C VAL A 77 -12.70 4.19 -3.60
N ILE A 78 -13.72 3.35 -3.82
CA ILE A 78 -13.86 2.49 -4.99
C ILE A 78 -13.79 3.34 -6.26
N ARG A 79 -14.64 4.36 -6.38
CA ARG A 79 -14.65 5.23 -7.57
C ARG A 79 -13.29 5.87 -7.84
N MET A 80 -12.61 6.36 -6.81
CA MET A 80 -11.28 6.97 -6.96
C MET A 80 -10.21 5.97 -7.41
N ILE A 81 -10.25 4.75 -6.88
CA ILE A 81 -9.30 3.69 -7.26
C ILE A 81 -9.55 3.25 -8.70
N ILE A 82 -10.80 3.01 -9.08
CA ILE A 82 -11.19 2.63 -10.46
C ILE A 82 -10.74 3.70 -11.45
N GLU A 83 -11.04 4.98 -11.18
CA GLU A 83 -10.57 6.08 -12.02
C GLU A 83 -9.04 6.11 -12.16
N ARG A 84 -8.30 5.79 -11.10
CA ARG A 84 -6.83 5.75 -11.13
C ARG A 84 -6.28 4.58 -11.94
N ILE A 85 -6.81 3.38 -11.75
CA ILE A 85 -6.29 2.18 -12.42
C ILE A 85 -6.70 2.09 -13.90
N SER A 86 -7.70 2.87 -14.33
CA SER A 86 -8.08 3.00 -15.74
C SER A 86 -7.11 3.87 -16.55
N GLN A 87 -6.12 4.52 -15.92
CA GLN A 87 -5.11 5.31 -16.63
C GLN A 87 -4.09 4.38 -17.32
N SER A 88 -3.58 4.82 -18.46
CA SER A 88 -2.72 4.00 -19.33
C SER A 88 -1.42 3.54 -18.68
N ASP A 89 -0.90 4.27 -17.70
CA ASP A 89 0.29 3.88 -16.94
C ASP A 89 0.07 2.64 -16.06
N CYS A 90 -1.18 2.33 -15.69
CA CYS A 90 -1.57 1.17 -14.90
C CYS A 90 -1.77 -0.12 -15.72
N ALA A 91 -1.62 -0.06 -17.04
CA ALA A 91 -1.87 -1.21 -17.92
C ALA A 91 -0.92 -2.40 -17.63
N ASN A 92 0.31 -2.12 -17.19
CA ASN A 92 1.31 -3.15 -16.88
C ASN A 92 1.23 -3.68 -15.43
N GLY A 93 0.17 -3.34 -14.70
CA GLY A 93 -0.08 -3.82 -13.35
C GLY A 93 0.10 -2.78 -12.25
N VAL A 94 -0.48 -3.09 -11.11
CA VAL A 94 -0.63 -2.18 -9.99
C VAL A 94 -0.25 -2.81 -8.67
N ILE A 95 0.41 -2.05 -7.80
CA ILE A 95 0.57 -2.36 -6.38
C ILE A 95 -0.46 -1.54 -5.60
N PHE A 96 -1.48 -2.21 -5.07
CA PHE A 96 -2.50 -1.58 -4.23
C PHE A 96 -2.01 -1.45 -2.79
N ASP A 97 -1.90 -0.21 -2.27
CA ASP A 97 -1.56 0.08 -0.88
C ASP A 97 -2.71 0.78 -0.15
N GLY A 98 -3.18 0.14 0.92
CA GLY A 98 -4.29 0.65 1.72
C GLY A 98 -5.65 0.57 1.02
N PHE A 99 -5.79 -0.28 0.02
CA PHE A 99 -7.01 -0.70 -0.65
C PHE A 99 -6.82 -2.14 -1.18
N PRO A 100 -7.83 -3.02 -1.05
CA PRO A 100 -9.08 -2.82 -0.33
C PRO A 100 -8.89 -2.86 1.21
N ARG A 101 -9.85 -2.28 1.95
CA ARG A 101 -9.92 -2.33 3.41
C ARG A 101 -11.19 -2.95 3.95
N THR A 102 -12.19 -3.17 3.10
CA THR A 102 -13.44 -3.85 3.41
C THR A 102 -13.71 -4.94 2.37
N ARG A 103 -14.63 -5.87 2.68
CA ARG A 103 -15.04 -6.90 1.71
C ARG A 103 -15.73 -6.30 0.50
N ASP A 104 -16.52 -5.24 0.69
CA ASP A 104 -17.22 -4.57 -0.41
C ASP A 104 -16.22 -3.92 -1.36
N GLN A 105 -15.16 -3.30 -0.84
CA GLN A 105 -14.05 -2.80 -1.64
C GLN A 105 -13.32 -3.91 -2.41
N ALA A 106 -13.09 -5.08 -1.77
CA ALA A 106 -12.43 -6.21 -2.41
C ALA A 106 -13.25 -6.74 -3.59
N HIS A 107 -14.54 -6.96 -3.38
CA HIS A 107 -15.45 -7.42 -4.45
C HIS A 107 -15.54 -6.42 -5.61
N ALA A 108 -15.66 -5.12 -5.31
CA ALA A 108 -15.71 -4.09 -6.34
C ALA A 108 -14.42 -4.03 -7.17
N LEU A 109 -13.25 -4.16 -6.53
CA LEU A 109 -11.96 -4.22 -7.23
C LEU A 109 -11.87 -5.46 -8.13
N GLU A 110 -12.21 -6.63 -7.61
CA GLU A 110 -12.16 -7.88 -8.36
C GLU A 110 -13.08 -7.84 -9.59
N GLN A 111 -14.29 -7.29 -9.44
CA GLN A 111 -15.21 -7.14 -10.55
C GLN A 111 -14.66 -6.21 -11.63
N GLU A 112 -14.13 -5.06 -11.23
CA GLU A 112 -13.52 -4.09 -12.17
C GLU A 112 -12.33 -4.69 -12.92
N LEU A 113 -11.48 -5.46 -12.24
CA LEU A 113 -10.34 -6.11 -12.89
C LEU A 113 -10.81 -7.19 -13.88
N VAL A 114 -11.83 -7.97 -13.55
CA VAL A 114 -12.42 -8.97 -14.46
C VAL A 114 -12.99 -8.32 -15.72
N ASP A 115 -13.64 -7.16 -15.60
CA ASP A 115 -14.18 -6.40 -16.73
C ASP A 115 -13.09 -5.91 -17.70
N HIS A 116 -11.81 -5.94 -17.25
CA HIS A 116 -10.62 -5.56 -18.03
C HIS A 116 -9.66 -6.73 -18.29
N ASP A 117 -10.15 -7.99 -18.22
CA ASP A 117 -9.35 -9.21 -18.37
C ASP A 117 -8.15 -9.30 -17.40
N ARG A 118 -8.27 -8.71 -16.22
CA ARG A 118 -7.26 -8.69 -15.15
C ARG A 118 -7.77 -9.42 -13.90
N LYS A 119 -6.89 -9.72 -12.99
CA LYS A 119 -7.21 -10.33 -11.68
C LYS A 119 -6.21 -9.90 -10.63
N ILE A 120 -6.51 -10.13 -9.36
CA ILE A 120 -5.50 -10.04 -8.29
C ILE A 120 -4.63 -11.28 -8.34
N ASP A 121 -3.36 -11.11 -8.71
CA ASP A 121 -2.39 -12.20 -8.80
C ASP A 121 -1.85 -12.58 -7.43
N PHE A 122 -1.49 -11.60 -6.60
CA PHE A 122 -0.90 -11.81 -5.29
C PHE A 122 -1.43 -10.85 -4.23
N VAL A 123 -1.57 -11.37 -3.01
CA VAL A 123 -1.85 -10.57 -1.81
C VAL A 123 -0.72 -10.80 -0.82
N LEU A 124 0.16 -9.82 -0.68
CA LEU A 124 1.30 -9.88 0.23
C LEU A 124 0.89 -9.30 1.60
N TYR A 125 0.71 -10.18 2.59
CA TYR A 125 0.33 -9.80 3.93
C TYR A 125 1.56 -9.56 4.81
N LEU A 126 1.85 -8.30 5.14
CA LEU A 126 2.90 -7.92 6.07
C LEU A 126 2.41 -8.09 7.51
N ARG A 127 2.84 -9.16 8.17
CA ARG A 127 2.53 -9.44 9.58
C ARG A 127 3.52 -8.75 10.50
N VAL A 128 3.00 -7.87 11.37
CA VAL A 128 3.78 -7.15 12.39
C VAL A 128 2.99 -7.15 13.72
N PRO A 129 3.63 -7.39 14.88
CA PRO A 129 2.97 -7.31 16.19
C PRO A 129 2.47 -5.91 16.52
N ASP A 130 1.40 -5.83 17.31
CA ASP A 130 0.66 -4.60 17.59
C ASP A 130 1.49 -3.56 18.35
N ASP A 131 2.35 -4.00 19.27
CA ASP A 131 3.25 -3.14 20.04
C ASP A 131 4.28 -2.42 19.16
N VAL A 132 4.76 -3.11 18.11
CA VAL A 132 5.67 -2.53 17.11
C VAL A 132 4.93 -1.54 16.21
N LEU A 133 3.68 -1.83 15.85
CA LEU A 133 2.88 -0.98 14.94
C LEU A 133 2.67 0.42 15.49
N LEU A 134 2.27 0.55 16.76
CA LEU A 134 2.05 1.86 17.39
C LEU A 134 3.31 2.73 17.35
N ARG A 135 4.45 2.15 17.71
CA ARG A 135 5.73 2.85 17.69
C ARG A 135 6.14 3.26 16.27
N ARG A 136 5.87 2.40 15.27
CA ARG A 136 6.14 2.71 13.88
C ARG A 136 5.25 3.85 13.35
N ILE A 137 3.97 3.88 13.71
CA ILE A 137 3.05 4.94 13.29
C ILE A 137 3.48 6.28 13.93
N ALA A 138 3.66 6.31 15.25
CA ALA A 138 4.01 7.53 15.97
C ALA A 138 5.38 8.11 15.56
N GLY A 139 6.31 7.26 15.13
CA GLY A 139 7.63 7.67 14.67
C GLY A 139 7.72 7.99 13.18
N ARG A 140 6.63 7.89 12.42
CA ARG A 140 6.65 8.11 10.98
C ARG A 140 6.83 9.57 10.63
N GLN A 141 7.73 9.84 9.69
CA GLN A 141 7.89 11.12 9.01
C GLN A 141 7.74 10.94 7.50
N THR A 142 7.14 11.92 6.84
CA THR A 142 6.92 11.88 5.39
C THR A 142 7.50 13.13 4.75
N CYS A 143 8.18 13.00 3.62
CA CYS A 143 8.66 14.14 2.86
C CYS A 143 7.50 14.88 2.20
N LYS A 144 7.44 16.21 2.36
CA LYS A 144 6.41 17.05 1.73
C LYS A 144 6.51 17.09 0.21
N THR A 145 7.72 16.92 -0.33
CA THR A 145 8.03 17.06 -1.77
C THR A 145 7.86 15.75 -2.52
N CYS A 146 8.59 14.69 -2.13
CA CYS A 146 8.61 13.41 -2.86
C CYS A 146 7.77 12.30 -2.21
N GLY A 147 7.22 12.51 -1.01
CA GLY A 147 6.41 11.50 -0.34
C GLY A 147 7.22 10.40 0.37
N TYR A 148 8.56 10.39 0.25
CA TYR A 148 9.41 9.37 0.87
C TYR A 148 9.17 9.26 2.38
N ILE A 149 9.19 8.02 2.91
CA ILE A 149 8.80 7.70 4.28
C ILE A 149 10.01 7.36 5.12
N TYR A 150 10.17 8.06 6.22
CA TYR A 150 11.17 7.84 7.28
C TYR A 150 10.50 7.39 8.58
N ASN A 151 11.32 6.91 9.51
CA ASN A 151 10.90 6.62 10.87
C ASN A 151 11.98 7.03 11.86
N ILE A 152 11.65 7.89 12.82
CA ILE A 152 12.62 8.43 13.78
C ILE A 152 13.29 7.36 14.67
N TYR A 153 12.67 6.17 14.81
CA TYR A 153 13.18 5.08 15.64
C TYR A 153 13.90 3.98 14.86
N TYR A 154 13.46 3.72 13.62
CA TYR A 154 13.91 2.55 12.85
C TYR A 154 14.70 2.90 11.59
N PHE A 155 14.37 4.04 10.97
CA PHE A 155 15.00 4.50 9.74
C PHE A 155 14.95 6.03 9.67
N PRO A 156 15.75 6.74 10.50
CA PRO A 156 15.78 8.20 10.50
C PRO A 156 16.48 8.76 9.26
N SER A 157 16.15 10.00 8.89
CA SER A 157 16.93 10.75 7.91
C SER A 157 18.30 11.13 8.48
N LYS A 158 19.29 11.26 7.60
CA LYS A 158 20.67 11.63 7.99
C LYS A 158 20.75 13.02 8.63
N ARG A 159 19.88 13.95 8.21
CA ARG A 159 19.74 15.27 8.78
C ARG A 159 18.33 15.44 9.33
N PRO A 160 18.15 15.91 10.58
CA PRO A 160 16.82 16.12 11.14
C PRO A 160 15.94 16.96 10.22
N ASP A 161 14.70 16.52 10.04
CA ASP A 161 13.65 17.19 9.26
C ASP A 161 13.94 17.43 7.77
N VAL A 162 15.00 16.80 7.22
CA VAL A 162 15.39 16.93 5.80
C VAL A 162 15.37 15.57 5.13
N CYS A 163 14.71 15.48 4.00
CA CYS A 163 14.67 14.28 3.17
C CYS A 163 16.03 14.03 2.51
N ASP A 164 16.55 12.81 2.63
CA ASP A 164 17.84 12.42 2.04
C ASP A 164 17.74 12.29 0.50
N GLU A 165 16.54 11.96 -0.03
CA GLU A 165 16.31 11.73 -1.45
C GLU A 165 16.21 13.04 -2.25
N CYS A 166 15.50 14.06 -1.72
CA CYS A 166 15.21 15.27 -2.50
C CYS A 166 15.50 16.59 -1.77
N GLY A 167 15.99 16.54 -0.53
CA GLY A 167 16.23 17.73 0.31
C GLY A 167 14.97 18.41 0.83
N GLY A 168 13.79 17.87 0.55
CA GLY A 168 12.50 18.42 0.99
C GLY A 168 12.30 18.29 2.51
N LYS A 169 11.38 19.12 3.06
CA LYS A 169 11.07 19.10 4.49
C LYS A 169 10.28 17.86 4.88
N LEU A 170 10.68 17.21 5.99
CA LEU A 170 9.92 16.12 6.61
C LEU A 170 8.83 16.68 7.54
N TYR A 171 7.74 15.93 7.68
CA TYR A 171 6.65 16.24 8.61
C TYR A 171 5.99 14.96 9.11
N GLN A 172 5.43 14.99 10.32
CA GLN A 172 4.54 13.96 10.81
C GLN A 172 3.14 14.22 10.27
N ARG A 173 2.44 13.16 9.82
CA ARG A 173 1.05 13.26 9.36
C ARG A 173 0.13 13.56 10.54
N ASN A 174 -0.97 14.27 10.31
CA ASN A 174 -1.94 14.59 11.36
C ASN A 174 -2.59 13.32 11.94
N ASP A 175 -2.72 12.26 11.13
CA ASP A 175 -3.30 10.97 11.52
C ASP A 175 -2.27 10.00 12.16
N ASP A 176 -1.06 10.46 12.50
CA ASP A 176 -0.01 9.66 13.14
C ASP A 176 0.20 10.01 14.64
N THR A 177 -0.75 10.70 15.26
CA THR A 177 -0.74 10.84 16.73
C THR A 177 -0.98 9.49 17.41
N MET A 178 -0.52 9.33 18.66
CA MET A 178 -0.72 8.06 19.39
C MET A 178 -2.21 7.71 19.56
N GLU A 179 -3.06 8.71 19.75
CA GLU A 179 -4.52 8.53 19.89
C GLU A 179 -5.13 8.03 18.56
N THR A 180 -4.91 8.77 17.49
CA THR A 180 -5.41 8.40 16.16
C THR A 180 -4.82 7.06 15.69
N ALA A 181 -3.55 6.77 16.00
CA ALA A 181 -2.91 5.50 15.68
C ALA A 181 -3.59 4.30 16.35
N ARG A 182 -3.95 4.42 17.64
CA ARG A 182 -4.72 3.37 18.35
C ARG A 182 -6.08 3.14 17.70
N TYR A 183 -6.79 4.22 17.40
CA TYR A 183 -8.10 4.11 16.76
C TYR A 183 -8.00 3.47 15.35
N ARG A 184 -7.02 3.86 14.55
CA ARG A 184 -6.75 3.23 13.24
C ARG A 184 -6.47 1.73 13.34
N LEU A 185 -5.78 1.28 14.39
CA LEU A 185 -5.60 -0.15 14.63
C LEU A 185 -6.91 -0.84 15.00
N GLN A 186 -7.76 -0.24 15.81
CA GLN A 186 -9.10 -0.78 16.11
C GLN A 186 -9.95 -0.92 14.83
N VAL A 187 -9.99 0.11 14.00
CA VAL A 187 -10.69 0.09 12.70
C VAL A 187 -10.11 -1.00 11.79
N TYR A 188 -8.79 -1.12 11.72
CA TYR A 188 -8.13 -2.17 10.95
C TYR A 188 -8.53 -3.58 11.43
N PHE A 189 -8.51 -3.85 12.73
CA PHE A 189 -8.87 -5.15 13.26
C PHE A 189 -10.34 -5.50 13.02
N ALA A 190 -11.23 -4.50 13.08
CA ALA A 190 -12.66 -4.71 12.86
C ALA A 190 -13.02 -4.90 11.38
N GLN A 191 -12.43 -4.13 10.48
CA GLN A 191 -12.89 -4.02 9.10
C GLN A 191 -11.94 -4.63 8.06
N THR A 192 -10.62 -4.50 8.27
CA THR A 192 -9.63 -4.90 7.24
C THR A 192 -9.02 -6.27 7.51
N ARG A 193 -8.76 -6.62 8.78
CA ARG A 193 -8.19 -7.93 9.15
C ARG A 193 -8.99 -9.14 8.59
N PRO A 194 -10.32 -9.11 8.49
CA PRO A 194 -11.09 -10.20 7.87
C PRO A 194 -10.71 -10.50 6.42
N LEU A 195 -10.09 -9.57 5.69
CA LEU A 195 -9.59 -9.80 4.34
C LEU A 195 -8.43 -10.81 4.29
N ILE A 196 -7.72 -11.02 5.40
CA ILE A 196 -6.64 -12.01 5.48
C ILE A 196 -7.21 -13.40 5.21
N GLU A 197 -8.32 -13.75 5.86
CA GLU A 197 -8.96 -15.04 5.65
C GLU A 197 -9.61 -15.12 4.28
N TYR A 198 -10.27 -14.05 3.84
CA TYR A 198 -10.88 -13.95 2.52
C TYR A 198 -9.88 -14.28 1.38
N TYR A 199 -8.69 -13.67 1.39
CA TYR A 199 -7.68 -13.95 0.36
C TYR A 199 -6.91 -15.26 0.60
N ARG A 200 -6.84 -15.76 1.85
CA ARG A 200 -6.29 -17.08 2.13
C ARG A 200 -7.16 -18.19 1.54
N GLU A 201 -8.48 -18.08 1.64
CA GLU A 201 -9.43 -19.01 1.02
C GLU A 201 -9.36 -18.99 -0.51
N GLN A 202 -9.02 -17.86 -1.12
CA GLN A 202 -8.78 -17.75 -2.57
C GLN A 202 -7.42 -18.34 -3.00
N GLY A 203 -6.50 -18.62 -2.10
CA GLY A 203 -5.22 -19.26 -2.38
C GLY A 203 -4.12 -18.31 -2.91
N ASN A 204 -4.35 -16.99 -2.93
CA ASN A 204 -3.41 -15.99 -3.43
C ASN A 204 -2.72 -15.16 -2.33
N LEU A 205 -2.96 -15.46 -1.04
CA LEU A 205 -2.33 -14.76 0.08
C LEU A 205 -0.97 -15.36 0.44
N ILE A 206 0.04 -14.51 0.51
CA ILE A 206 1.40 -14.85 0.96
C ILE A 206 1.74 -14.02 2.20
N GLU A 207 2.05 -14.70 3.31
CA GLU A 207 2.40 -14.03 4.56
C GLU A 207 3.89 -13.70 4.61
N ILE A 208 4.22 -12.44 4.92
CA ILE A 208 5.58 -11.92 5.01
C ILE A 208 5.82 -11.40 6.44
N ASP A 209 6.94 -11.78 7.06
CA ASP A 209 7.34 -11.24 8.37
C ASP A 209 7.84 -9.79 8.24
N GLY A 210 6.96 -8.84 8.52
CA GLY A 210 7.24 -7.40 8.45
C GLY A 210 8.05 -6.83 9.64
N ARG A 211 8.53 -7.67 10.57
CA ARG A 211 9.41 -7.24 11.68
C ARG A 211 10.86 -7.06 11.24
N ARG A 212 11.24 -7.78 10.19
CA ARG A 212 12.61 -7.83 9.69
C ARG A 212 13.06 -6.48 9.14
N GLU A 213 14.33 -6.34 8.86
CA GLU A 213 14.89 -5.19 8.15
C GLU A 213 14.25 -4.99 6.78
N ILE A 214 14.19 -3.74 6.31
CA ILE A 214 13.51 -3.36 5.06
C ILE A 214 14.00 -4.22 3.88
N SER A 215 15.32 -4.37 3.73
CA SER A 215 15.94 -5.16 2.66
C SER A 215 15.51 -6.63 2.68
N LEU A 216 15.46 -7.25 3.85
CA LEU A 216 15.04 -8.66 4.00
C LEU A 216 13.55 -8.86 3.75
N VAL A 217 12.72 -7.87 4.08
CA VAL A 217 11.29 -7.88 3.72
C VAL A 217 11.12 -7.75 2.23
N THR A 218 11.85 -6.82 1.59
CA THR A 218 11.86 -6.64 0.13
C THR A 218 12.26 -7.93 -0.59
N GLU A 219 13.35 -8.58 -0.16
CA GLU A 219 13.83 -9.83 -0.73
C GLU A 219 12.77 -10.93 -0.64
N ALA A 220 12.13 -11.08 0.53
CA ALA A 220 11.06 -12.06 0.73
C ALA A 220 9.85 -11.78 -0.18
N MET A 221 9.43 -10.52 -0.32
CA MET A 221 8.33 -10.13 -1.21
C MET A 221 8.67 -10.35 -2.68
N THR A 222 9.83 -9.91 -3.13
CA THR A 222 10.30 -10.09 -4.52
C THR A 222 10.42 -11.58 -4.87
N SER A 223 10.95 -12.39 -3.95
CA SER A 223 11.05 -13.84 -4.16
C SER A 223 9.67 -14.50 -4.27
N ALA A 224 8.70 -14.09 -3.41
CA ALA A 224 7.34 -14.60 -3.44
C ALA A 224 6.64 -14.31 -4.79
N LEU A 225 6.84 -13.12 -5.34
CA LEU A 225 6.28 -12.72 -6.64
C LEU A 225 6.92 -13.47 -7.81
N LYS A 226 8.24 -13.76 -7.75
CA LYS A 226 8.96 -14.48 -8.82
C LYS A 226 8.67 -15.98 -8.87
N ILE A 227 8.60 -16.64 -7.71
CA ILE A 227 8.41 -18.10 -7.61
C ILE A 227 7.03 -18.51 -8.14
N ASN A 228 6.00 -17.78 -7.77
CA ASN A 228 4.61 -18.09 -8.16
C ASN A 228 4.27 -17.62 -9.58
N GLY A 229 4.98 -16.66 -10.15
CA GLY A 229 4.86 -16.28 -11.56
C GLY A 229 5.42 -17.34 -12.52
N SER A 230 6.08 -18.39 -12.01
CA SER A 230 6.65 -19.47 -12.81
C SER A 230 5.73 -20.70 -12.98
N ASN A 231 4.58 -20.72 -12.26
CA ASN A 231 3.69 -21.89 -12.19
C ASN A 231 2.28 -21.66 -12.79
N THR A 232 2.05 -20.59 -13.52
CA THR A 232 0.81 -20.31 -14.28
C THR A 232 1.14 -20.17 -15.80
#